data_a46a222b7b4cabd1c7f1ee7047453b3f
#
_entry.id   a46a222b7b4cabd1c7f1ee7047453b3f
#
_cell.length_a   1.000
_cell.length_b   1.000
_cell.length_c   1.000
_cell.angle_alpha   90.00
_cell.angle_beta   90.00
_cell.angle_gamma   90.00
#
_symmetry.space_group_name_H-M   'P 1'
#
loop_
_entity.id
_entity.type
_entity.pdbx_description
1 polymer ?
#
loop_
_entity_poly.entity_id
_entity_poly.type
_entity_poly.pdbx_seq_one_letter_code
_entity_poly.pdbx_strand_id
1 'polypeptide(L)'
;MSSGRAVRLPGLIDVHVHLREPGATHKEDYSSGTAAALAGGVTMVLTMPNTNPAIVDESAFNLIRKVQRRSVLESRALFLLTRLP
;
A
#
# COMPACT_ATOMS: atom_id res chain seq x y z
N MET A 1 -6.25 33.21 15.45
CA MET A 1 -5.52 31.93 15.45
C MET A 1 -5.83 31.12 16.69
N SER A 2 -6.25 29.96 16.49
CA SER A 2 -6.56 29.10 17.59
C SER A 2 -5.30 28.68 18.33
N SER A 3 -5.36 28.66 19.65
CA SER A 3 -4.33 28.11 20.48
C SER A 3 -4.66 26.66 20.87
N GLY A 4 -5.40 25.96 20.03
CA GLY A 4 -5.82 24.60 20.32
C GLY A 4 -4.68 23.72 20.78
N ARG A 5 -5.04 22.67 21.47
CA ARG A 5 -4.09 21.69 21.95
C ARG A 5 -3.70 20.75 20.81
N ALA A 6 -2.43 20.37 20.78
CA ALA A 6 -1.99 19.29 19.95
C ALA A 6 -2.48 17.97 20.57
N VAL A 7 -3.04 17.12 19.76
CA VAL A 7 -3.48 15.79 20.18
C VAL A 7 -2.65 14.76 19.43
N ARG A 8 -2.10 13.81 20.18
CA ARG A 8 -1.33 12.73 19.59
C ARG A 8 -2.24 11.53 19.38
N LEU A 9 -2.33 11.08 18.15
CA LEU A 9 -3.14 9.94 17.77
C LEU A 9 -2.27 8.90 17.07
N PRO A 10 -2.63 7.61 17.15
CA PRO A 10 -1.98 6.61 16.31
C PRO A 10 -2.19 6.93 14.83
N GLY A 11 -1.23 6.56 14.00
CA GLY A 11 -1.41 6.68 12.56
C GLY A 11 -2.56 5.81 12.08
N LEU A 12 -3.25 6.26 11.05
CA LEU A 12 -4.34 5.52 10.46
C LEU A 12 -3.82 4.33 9.65
N ILE A 13 -4.64 3.30 9.56
CA ILE A 13 -4.32 2.10 8.77
C ILE A 13 -5.40 1.96 7.71
N ASP A 14 -4.99 1.91 6.44
CA ASP A 14 -5.91 1.66 5.35
C ASP A 14 -5.77 0.21 4.91
N VAL A 15 -6.83 -0.56 5.07
CA VAL A 15 -6.80 -2.01 4.83
C VAL A 15 -7.18 -2.40 3.41
N HIS A 16 -7.43 -1.44 2.52
CA HIS A 16 -7.88 -1.76 1.17
C HIS A 16 -7.41 -0.70 0.18
N VAL A 17 -6.18 -0.84 -0.28
CA VAL A 17 -5.53 0.16 -1.14
C VAL A 17 -5.02 -0.49 -2.41
N HIS A 18 -5.24 0.18 -3.52
CA HIS A 18 -4.71 -0.21 -4.82
C HIS A 18 -3.59 0.76 -5.19
N LEU A 19 -2.34 0.34 -5.01
CA LEU A 19 -1.19 1.18 -5.34
C LEU A 19 -0.72 1.04 -6.78
N ARG A 20 -1.36 0.18 -7.55
CA ARG A 20 -1.18 0.06 -9.01
C ARG A 20 0.19 -0.42 -9.47
N GLU A 21 1.06 -0.80 -8.56
CA GLU A 21 2.37 -1.34 -8.90
C GLU A 21 2.51 -2.75 -8.29
N PRO A 22 2.97 -3.73 -9.07
CA PRO A 22 3.37 -3.64 -10.47
C PRO A 22 2.18 -3.64 -11.43
N GLY A 23 2.43 -3.18 -12.65
CA GLY A 23 1.52 -3.35 -13.77
C GLY A 23 0.75 -2.13 -14.23
N ALA A 24 0.64 -1.10 -13.40
CA ALA A 24 -0.09 0.11 -13.76
C ALA A 24 0.57 1.37 -13.18
N THR A 25 1.90 1.43 -13.25
CA THR A 25 2.66 2.54 -12.67
C THR A 25 2.36 3.89 -13.31
N HIS A 26 1.74 3.88 -14.49
CA HIS A 26 1.26 5.12 -15.10
C HIS A 26 0.12 5.76 -14.30
N LYS A 27 -0.54 5.00 -13.44
CA LYS A 27 -1.59 5.52 -12.57
C LYS A 27 -1.02 5.92 -11.22
N GLU A 28 -0.18 5.08 -10.64
CA GLU A 28 0.44 5.31 -9.35
C GLU A 28 1.52 4.27 -9.11
N ASP A 29 2.47 4.59 -8.24
CA ASP A 29 3.47 3.63 -7.78
C ASP A 29 3.56 3.67 -6.25
N TYR A 30 4.37 2.77 -5.67
CA TYR A 30 4.49 2.71 -4.22
C TYR A 30 5.08 3.98 -3.62
N SER A 31 6.03 4.59 -4.31
CA SER A 31 6.65 5.81 -3.81
C SER A 31 5.65 6.95 -3.70
N SER A 32 4.92 7.23 -4.76
CA SER A 32 3.96 8.34 -4.79
C SER A 32 2.70 8.04 -3.97
N GLY A 33 2.20 6.82 -4.07
CA GLY A 33 0.98 6.45 -3.34
C GLY A 33 1.18 6.43 -1.84
N THR A 34 2.30 5.89 -1.36
CA THR A 34 2.57 5.89 0.07
C THR A 34 2.92 7.28 0.59
N ALA A 35 3.55 8.12 -0.21
CA ALA A 35 3.78 9.51 0.16
C ALA A 35 2.45 10.26 0.34
N ALA A 36 1.51 10.06 -0.57
CA ALA A 36 0.18 10.65 -0.46
C ALA A 36 -0.56 10.14 0.79
N ALA A 37 -0.48 8.85 1.06
CA ALA A 37 -1.08 8.26 2.24
C ALA A 37 -0.51 8.88 3.52
N LEU A 38 0.80 8.98 3.62
CA LEU A 38 1.46 9.56 4.78
C LEU A 38 1.06 11.02 4.98
N ALA A 39 0.96 11.78 3.91
CA ALA A 39 0.51 13.17 3.98
C ALA A 39 -0.90 13.29 4.54
N GLY A 40 -1.74 12.26 4.39
CA GLY A 40 -3.09 12.22 4.94
C GLY A 40 -3.19 11.60 6.33
N GLY A 41 -2.06 11.20 6.93
CA GLY A 41 -2.07 10.63 8.28
C GLY A 41 -2.15 9.10 8.31
N VAL A 42 -2.08 8.45 7.16
CA VAL A 42 -2.04 6.99 7.08
C VAL A 42 -0.59 6.52 7.23
N THR A 43 -0.36 5.59 8.13
CA THR A 43 1.00 5.09 8.42
C THR A 43 1.20 3.63 8.04
N MET A 44 0.14 2.92 7.71
CA MET A 44 0.23 1.55 7.20
C MET A 44 -0.85 1.34 6.16
N VAL A 45 -0.53 0.64 5.10
CA VAL A 45 -1.50 0.25 4.07
C VAL A 45 -1.42 -1.25 3.82
N LEU A 46 -2.59 -1.85 3.59
CA LEU A 46 -2.68 -3.22 3.10
C LEU A 46 -3.06 -3.15 1.63
N THR A 47 -2.15 -3.57 0.78
CA THR A 47 -2.32 -3.39 -0.66
C THR A 47 -3.04 -4.57 -1.29
N MET A 48 -3.96 -4.26 -2.17
CA MET A 48 -4.76 -5.28 -2.85
C MET A 48 -3.91 -6.04 -3.86
N PRO A 49 -4.17 -7.34 -4.01
CA PRO A 49 -3.33 -8.23 -4.81
C PRO A 49 -3.68 -8.28 -6.29
N ASN A 50 -4.59 -7.46 -6.77
CA ASN A 50 -5.02 -7.46 -8.16
C ASN A 50 -4.08 -6.64 -9.05
N THR A 51 -2.81 -6.85 -8.89
CA THR A 51 -1.74 -6.24 -9.68
C THR A 51 -1.45 -7.08 -10.92
N ASN A 52 -0.45 -6.70 -11.69
CA ASN A 52 -0.01 -7.48 -12.83
C ASN A 52 1.52 -7.69 -12.74
N PRO A 53 1.98 -8.87 -12.34
CA PRO A 53 1.19 -10.08 -12.06
C PRO A 53 0.40 -9.96 -10.75
N ALA A 54 -0.73 -10.67 -10.69
CA ALA A 54 -1.50 -10.76 -9.45
C ALA A 54 -0.72 -11.56 -8.41
N ILE A 55 -0.94 -11.25 -7.14
CA ILE A 55 -0.21 -11.91 -6.05
C ILE A 55 -0.92 -13.20 -5.69
N VAL A 56 -0.61 -14.25 -6.46
CA VAL A 56 -1.23 -15.57 -6.31
C VAL A 56 -0.23 -16.66 -5.95
N ASP A 57 1.06 -16.35 -5.99
CA ASP A 57 2.12 -17.32 -5.70
C ASP A 57 3.33 -16.62 -5.06
N GLU A 58 4.31 -17.42 -4.70
CA GLU A 58 5.51 -16.92 -4.05
C GLU A 58 6.33 -16.02 -4.95
N SER A 59 6.38 -16.30 -6.24
CA SER A 59 7.13 -15.50 -7.19
C SER A 59 6.60 -14.08 -7.27
N ALA A 60 5.29 -13.93 -7.41
CA ALA A 60 4.65 -12.62 -7.44
C ALA A 60 4.79 -11.91 -6.09
N PHE A 61 4.69 -12.65 -4.99
CA PHE A 61 4.88 -12.06 -3.66
C PHE A 61 6.29 -11.52 -3.47
N ASN A 62 7.30 -12.25 -3.94
CA ASN A 62 8.67 -11.79 -3.85
C ASN A 62 8.93 -10.55 -4.72
N LEU A 63 8.27 -10.46 -5.86
CA LEU A 63 8.34 -9.26 -6.70
C LEU A 63 7.75 -8.05 -5.97
N ILE A 64 6.58 -8.21 -5.38
CA ILE A 64 5.93 -7.10 -4.69
C ILE A 64 6.74 -6.64 -3.47
N ARG A 65 7.41 -7.56 -2.78
CA ARG A 65 8.26 -7.21 -1.65
C ARG A 65 9.42 -6.31 -2.07
N LYS A 66 9.98 -6.52 -3.25
CA LYS A 66 11.02 -5.63 -3.79
C LYS A 66 10.46 -4.25 -4.09
N VAL A 67 9.29 -4.21 -4.67
CA VAL A 67 8.62 -2.96 -5.02
C VAL A 67 8.28 -2.16 -3.75
N GLN A 68 7.84 -2.85 -2.72
CA GLN A 68 7.47 -2.22 -1.45
C GLN A 68 8.62 -1.52 -0.75
N ARG A 69 9.86 -1.80 -1.12
CA ARG A 69 11.01 -1.09 -0.55
C ARG A 69 10.99 0.41 -0.85
N ARG A 70 10.21 0.83 -1.85
CA ARG A 70 10.07 2.24 -2.19
C ARG A 70 8.99 2.95 -1.41
N SER A 71 8.29 2.22 -0.53
CA SER A 71 7.29 2.83 0.33
C SER A 71 7.93 3.75 1.36
N VAL A 72 7.28 4.86 1.63
CA VAL A 72 7.70 5.79 2.68
C VAL A 72 7.01 5.51 4.01
N LEU A 73 6.12 4.52 4.02
CA LEU A 73 5.43 4.04 5.22
C LEU A 73 5.36 2.53 5.17
N GLU A 74 4.82 1.91 6.22
CA GLU A 74 4.67 0.47 6.23
C GLU A 74 3.57 0.03 5.27
N SER A 75 3.91 -0.89 4.39
CA SER A 75 2.95 -1.48 3.45
C SER A 75 3.04 -2.99 3.52
N ARG A 76 1.90 -3.64 3.41
CA ARG A 76 1.78 -5.09 3.43
C ARG A 76 1.02 -5.54 2.21
N ALA A 77 1.57 -6.51 1.51
CA ALA A 77 0.88 -7.10 0.38
C ALA A 77 -0.06 -8.19 0.85
N LEU A 78 -1.19 -8.30 0.20
CA LEU A 78 -2.15 -9.37 0.42
C LEU A 78 -2.06 -10.36 -0.72
N PHE A 79 -2.35 -11.63 -0.41
CA PHE A 79 -2.50 -12.65 -1.45
C PHE A 79 -3.88 -12.59 -2.04
N LEU A 80 -3.96 -12.77 -3.35
CA LEU A 80 -5.22 -12.99 -4.00
C LEU A 80 -5.59 -14.46 -3.85
N LEU A 81 -6.63 -14.72 -3.09
CA LEU A 81 -7.16 -16.06 -2.98
C LEU A 81 -8.06 -16.28 -4.18
N THR A 82 -7.50 -16.86 -5.21
CA THR A 82 -8.29 -17.16 -6.38
C THR A 82 -9.33 -18.19 -6.03
N ARG A 83 -10.48 -18.03 -6.58
CA ARG A 83 -11.49 -18.99 -6.41
C ARG A 83 -11.10 -20.24 -7.16
N LEU A 84 -11.07 -21.24 -6.49
CA LEU A 84 -10.74 -22.51 -7.09
C LEU A 84 -12.01 -23.28 -7.39
N PRO A 85 -11.98 -24.05 -8.45
CA PRO A 85 -13.18 -24.83 -8.82
C PRO A 85 -13.59 -25.80 -7.74
#